data_7b6ca470256ed8fc377a089dfc60a833
#
_entry.id   7b6ca470256ed8fc377a089dfc60a833
#
_cell.length_a   1.000
_cell.length_b   1.000
_cell.length_c   1.000
_cell.angle_alpha   90.00
_cell.angle_beta   90.00
_cell.angle_gamma   90.00
#
_symmetry.space_group_name_H-M   'P 1'
#
loop_
_entity.id
_entity.type
_entity.pdbx_description
1 polymer ?
#
loop_
_entity_poly.entity_id
_entity_poly.type
_entity_poly.pdbx_seq_one_letter_code
_entity_poly.pdbx_strand_id
1 'polypeptide(L)'
;QLGITETQSTEETQTAAETENQSQEMVSENQTTETGVQQAENTDNSGDEMKILVLGDSIWGNYRDDTGVSARLAACLAQKGKNATIYNGAIGGTRATISPDDNEYKFGPASDCSLGKMVSILRGDTDVEMLQGKAAYDDIKAVMDVKDQIDVVILSYGMNDFLAQAPINNSDRPWTGFGTALNSGVLEIKGIFPQAQILIISPNFASYFPIPVKNMGEKALYNYASIACDVAVGQGTLCVDAYDNLGVDAYNADEYLEDGIHLNEKGRSLYAKTIASCLLYGTAGQISGNNIASFN
;
A
#
# COMPACT_ATOMS: atom_id res chain seq x y z
N GLN A 1 -3.46 58.63 3.58
CA GLN A 1 -4.06 59.35 4.70
C GLN A 1 -5.30 58.64 5.15
N LEU A 2 -5.26 58.15 6.40
CA LEU A 2 -6.33 58.08 7.42
C LEU A 2 -7.38 57.01 7.15
N GLY A 3 -7.78 56.17 8.06
CA GLY A 3 -7.58 56.14 9.50
C GLY A 3 -8.09 54.83 10.10
N ILE A 4 -7.47 54.53 11.17
CA ILE A 4 -7.72 53.46 12.13
C ILE A 4 -9.01 53.70 12.89
N THR A 5 -9.79 52.67 13.20
CA THR A 5 -10.58 52.63 14.44
C THR A 5 -10.70 51.19 14.96
N GLU A 6 -10.04 50.96 16.08
CA GLU A 6 -10.31 49.91 17.04
C GLU A 6 -11.66 50.11 17.72
N THR A 7 -12.34 49.08 18.08
CA THR A 7 -13.22 49.06 19.28
C THR A 7 -13.18 47.70 19.94
N GLN A 8 -12.69 47.73 21.17
CA GLN A 8 -12.71 46.68 22.20
C GLN A 8 -14.06 46.64 22.92
N SER A 9 -14.17 45.56 23.69
CA SER A 9 -14.96 45.32 24.93
C SER A 9 -16.21 44.46 24.69
N THR A 10 -16.61 43.50 25.54
CA THR A 10 -16.33 43.23 26.95
C THR A 10 -16.78 41.80 27.26
N GLU A 11 -16.10 41.23 28.26
CA GLU A 11 -16.45 40.01 29.01
C GLU A 11 -17.85 40.08 29.61
N GLU A 12 -18.52 38.94 29.71
CA GLU A 12 -19.36 38.62 30.90
C GLU A 12 -19.38 37.13 31.20
N THR A 13 -18.88 36.86 32.37
CA THR A 13 -18.88 35.62 33.14
C THR A 13 -20.24 35.49 33.85
N GLN A 14 -20.86 34.28 33.84
CA GLN A 14 -21.71 33.89 34.97
C GLN A 14 -21.77 32.37 35.18
N THR A 15 -21.56 32.06 36.41
CA THR A 15 -21.39 30.84 37.18
C THR A 15 -22.72 30.12 37.52
N ALA A 16 -22.56 28.80 37.72
CA ALA A 16 -23.10 27.90 38.75
C ALA A 16 -24.61 27.56 38.77
N ALA A 17 -24.88 26.25 38.83
CA ALA A 17 -25.51 25.64 40.03
C ALA A 17 -25.55 24.11 39.91
N GLU A 18 -25.01 23.49 40.94
CA GLU A 18 -25.10 22.09 41.34
C GLU A 18 -26.54 21.69 41.68
N THR A 19 -26.92 20.44 41.44
CA THR A 19 -27.88 19.76 42.29
C THR A 19 -27.59 18.25 42.32
N GLU A 20 -27.12 17.83 43.49
CA GLU A 20 -27.11 16.42 43.94
C GLU A 20 -28.53 15.90 44.09
N ASN A 21 -28.74 14.59 43.84
CA ASN A 21 -29.67 13.84 44.66
C ASN A 21 -29.28 12.36 44.71
N GLN A 22 -29.16 11.91 45.94
CA GLN A 22 -28.80 10.59 46.43
C GLN A 22 -30.04 9.66 46.53
N SER A 23 -29.70 8.37 46.64
CA SER A 23 -30.42 7.27 47.37
C SER A 23 -31.42 6.48 46.54
N GLN A 24 -31.43 5.17 46.47
CA GLN A 24 -31.42 4.19 47.54
C GLN A 24 -31.12 2.77 47.01
N GLU A 25 -30.39 2.03 47.79
CA GLU A 25 -30.20 0.59 47.75
C GLU A 25 -31.53 -0.19 47.89
N MET A 26 -31.64 -1.31 47.18
CA MET A 26 -32.33 -2.48 47.70
C MET A 26 -31.64 -3.77 47.32
N VAL A 27 -31.17 -4.46 48.31
CA VAL A 27 -30.64 -5.81 48.34
C VAL A 27 -31.79 -6.81 48.15
N SER A 28 -31.62 -7.82 47.31
CA SER A 28 -32.32 -9.08 47.46
C SER A 28 -31.43 -10.23 47.00
N GLU A 29 -31.13 -11.10 47.93
CA GLU A 29 -30.41 -12.35 47.85
C GLU A 29 -31.16 -13.45 47.08
N ASN A 30 -30.37 -14.35 46.57
CA ASN A 30 -30.57 -15.78 46.33
C ASN A 30 -31.19 -16.28 45.02
N GLN A 31 -30.40 -16.94 44.18
CA GLN A 31 -30.35 -18.39 44.10
C GLN A 31 -29.31 -18.88 43.09
N THR A 32 -28.44 -19.72 43.59
CA THR A 32 -27.49 -20.56 42.85
C THR A 32 -28.22 -21.48 41.86
N THR A 33 -27.82 -21.41 40.59
CA THR A 33 -27.98 -22.55 39.68
C THR A 33 -26.68 -22.66 38.86
N GLU A 34 -25.92 -23.70 39.18
CA GLU A 34 -24.85 -24.21 38.34
C GLU A 34 -25.42 -24.56 36.99
N THR A 35 -24.92 -23.90 35.96
CA THR A 35 -25.06 -24.38 34.57
C THR A 35 -23.75 -24.17 33.85
N GLY A 36 -23.23 -25.29 33.42
CA GLY A 36 -21.98 -25.55 32.76
C GLY A 36 -21.37 -24.41 31.96
N VAL A 37 -20.13 -24.11 32.30
CA VAL A 37 -19.19 -23.43 31.41
C VAL A 37 -18.99 -24.36 30.23
N GLN A 38 -19.72 -24.12 29.13
CA GLN A 38 -19.28 -24.57 27.83
C GLN A 38 -18.04 -23.76 27.50
N GLN A 39 -16.87 -24.39 27.67
CA GLN A 39 -15.68 -24.01 26.96
C GLN A 39 -16.08 -23.91 25.46
N ALA A 40 -16.05 -22.68 24.94
CA ALA A 40 -15.96 -22.49 23.52
C ALA A 40 -14.70 -23.26 23.10
N GLU A 41 -14.89 -24.39 22.45
CA GLU A 41 -13.84 -25.06 21.72
C GLU A 41 -13.28 -23.99 20.76
N ASN A 42 -12.05 -23.59 21.02
CA ASN A 42 -11.20 -22.97 20.05
C ASN A 42 -11.13 -23.96 18.89
N THR A 43 -11.99 -23.80 17.91
CA THR A 43 -11.78 -24.42 16.63
C THR A 43 -10.50 -23.79 16.11
N ASP A 44 -9.44 -24.56 16.21
CA ASP A 44 -8.15 -24.34 15.56
C ASP A 44 -8.42 -24.27 14.06
N ASN A 45 -8.77 -23.07 13.60
CA ASN A 45 -8.98 -22.74 12.21
C ASN A 45 -7.59 -22.46 11.63
N SER A 46 -6.72 -23.48 11.64
CA SER A 46 -5.48 -23.50 10.86
C SER A 46 -5.80 -23.64 9.37
N GLY A 47 -6.65 -22.78 8.87
CA GLY A 47 -6.66 -22.44 7.45
C GLY A 47 -5.33 -21.74 7.18
N ASP A 48 -4.58 -22.22 6.19
CA ASP A 48 -3.28 -21.68 5.83
C ASP A 48 -3.33 -20.15 5.77
N GLU A 49 -2.58 -19.50 6.66
CA GLU A 49 -2.45 -18.05 6.72
C GLU A 49 -1.69 -17.58 5.49
N MET A 50 -2.31 -16.72 4.69
CA MET A 50 -1.68 -16.17 3.48
C MET A 50 -0.53 -15.23 3.84
N LYS A 51 0.69 -15.52 3.38
CA LYS A 51 1.87 -14.69 3.56
C LYS A 51 2.12 -13.84 2.33
N ILE A 52 2.06 -12.52 2.49
CA ILE A 52 2.14 -11.54 1.42
C ILE A 52 3.37 -10.66 1.63
N LEU A 53 4.29 -10.65 0.65
CA LEU A 53 5.38 -9.69 0.57
C LEU A 53 4.96 -8.52 -0.31
N VAL A 54 5.16 -7.30 0.15
CA VAL A 54 4.95 -6.08 -0.65
C VAL A 54 6.29 -5.40 -0.91
N LEU A 55 6.58 -5.12 -2.16
CA LEU A 55 7.66 -4.23 -2.60
C LEU A 55 7.04 -3.03 -3.31
N GLY A 56 7.38 -1.83 -2.89
CA GLY A 56 6.73 -0.62 -3.40
C GLY A 56 7.30 0.66 -2.81
N ASP A 57 6.55 1.73 -3.04
CA ASP A 57 6.92 3.09 -2.65
C ASP A 57 6.12 3.64 -1.46
N SER A 58 5.94 4.96 -1.42
CA SER A 58 5.26 5.67 -0.32
C SER A 58 3.78 5.32 -0.17
N ILE A 59 3.11 4.83 -1.22
CA ILE A 59 1.69 4.44 -1.13
C ILE A 59 1.49 3.35 -0.06
N TRP A 60 2.46 2.45 0.08
CA TRP A 60 2.48 1.42 1.11
C TRP A 60 3.36 1.78 2.30
N GLY A 61 4.42 2.57 2.06
CA GLY A 61 5.48 2.82 3.03
C GLY A 61 5.18 3.89 4.06
N ASN A 62 4.32 4.89 3.73
CA ASN A 62 4.08 6.06 4.60
C ASN A 62 3.23 5.74 5.83
N TYR A 63 2.27 4.83 5.72
CA TYR A 63 1.36 4.44 6.80
C TYR A 63 1.53 2.95 7.10
N ARG A 64 2.13 2.63 8.25
CA ARG A 64 2.39 1.25 8.69
C ARG A 64 1.59 0.84 9.92
N ASP A 65 0.72 1.72 10.39
CA ASP A 65 -0.23 1.50 11.46
C ASP A 65 -1.55 0.88 10.93
N ASP A 66 -2.57 0.86 11.76
CA ASP A 66 -3.91 0.35 11.45
C ASP A 66 -4.65 1.16 10.37
N THR A 67 -4.17 2.37 10.04
CA THR A 67 -4.71 3.21 8.97
C THR A 67 -4.03 2.95 7.61
N GLY A 68 -2.96 2.19 7.58
CA GLY A 68 -2.18 1.87 6.39
C GLY A 68 -2.85 0.83 5.47
N VAL A 69 -2.36 0.77 4.24
CA VAL A 69 -2.87 -0.18 3.22
C VAL A 69 -2.71 -1.63 3.69
N SER A 70 -1.59 -1.98 4.33
CA SER A 70 -1.32 -3.34 4.82
C SER A 70 -2.37 -3.82 5.81
N ALA A 71 -2.65 -3.02 6.85
CA ALA A 71 -3.65 -3.38 7.86
C ALA A 71 -5.06 -3.49 7.26
N ARG A 72 -5.42 -2.57 6.35
CA ARG A 72 -6.72 -2.58 5.66
C ARG A 72 -6.86 -3.76 4.72
N LEU A 73 -5.80 -4.14 4.00
CA LEU A 73 -5.79 -5.33 3.15
C LEU A 73 -5.99 -6.60 3.97
N ALA A 74 -5.25 -6.76 5.08
CA ALA A 74 -5.42 -7.88 5.99
C ALA A 74 -6.86 -7.97 6.53
N ALA A 75 -7.45 -6.83 6.93
CA ALA A 75 -8.85 -6.76 7.39
C ALA A 75 -9.85 -7.16 6.29
N CYS A 76 -9.65 -6.69 5.04
CA CYS A 76 -10.50 -7.08 3.91
C CYS A 76 -10.43 -8.58 3.61
N LEU A 77 -9.23 -9.17 3.66
CA LEU A 77 -9.05 -10.61 3.46
C LEU A 77 -9.71 -11.41 4.60
N ALA A 78 -9.53 -10.98 5.85
CA ALA A 78 -10.15 -11.60 7.02
C ALA A 78 -11.68 -11.59 6.96
N GLN A 79 -12.31 -10.52 6.46
CA GLN A 79 -13.76 -10.46 6.21
C GLN A 79 -14.24 -11.54 5.24
N LYS A 80 -13.35 -12.08 4.40
CA LYS A 80 -13.62 -13.18 3.47
C LYS A 80 -13.11 -14.53 3.98
N GLY A 81 -12.78 -14.62 5.26
CA GLY A 81 -12.30 -15.86 5.88
C GLY A 81 -10.87 -16.24 5.48
N LYS A 82 -10.06 -15.28 5.00
CA LYS A 82 -8.65 -15.46 4.68
C LYS A 82 -7.79 -14.62 5.60
N ASN A 83 -7.13 -15.25 6.57
CA ASN A 83 -6.14 -14.56 7.38
C ASN A 83 -4.88 -14.29 6.55
N ALA A 84 -4.24 -13.14 6.76
CA ALA A 84 -3.03 -12.79 6.03
C ALA A 84 -2.02 -12.10 6.94
N THR A 85 -0.75 -12.50 6.83
CA THR A 85 0.41 -11.77 7.34
C THR A 85 1.04 -11.01 6.19
N ILE A 86 1.20 -9.69 6.35
CA ILE A 86 1.75 -8.82 5.31
C ILE A 86 3.11 -8.28 5.74
N TYR A 87 4.14 -8.70 5.01
CA TYR A 87 5.51 -8.18 5.13
C TYR A 87 5.64 -6.96 4.22
N ASN A 88 5.62 -5.78 4.82
CA ASN A 88 5.66 -4.53 4.06
C ASN A 88 7.09 -4.07 3.79
N GLY A 89 7.67 -4.52 2.70
CA GLY A 89 8.99 -4.11 2.21
C GLY A 89 9.01 -2.79 1.43
N ALA A 90 7.89 -2.04 1.40
CA ALA A 90 7.82 -0.77 0.68
C ALA A 90 8.57 0.35 1.42
N ILE A 91 9.23 1.23 0.66
CA ILE A 91 10.00 2.37 1.17
C ILE A 91 9.63 3.62 0.38
N GLY A 92 9.27 4.70 1.08
CA GLY A 92 8.89 5.96 0.46
C GLY A 92 9.97 6.53 -0.47
N GLY A 93 9.56 7.08 -1.61
CA GLY A 93 10.45 7.69 -2.60
C GLY A 93 11.20 6.70 -3.50
N THR A 94 10.99 5.39 -3.35
CA THR A 94 11.68 4.37 -4.15
C THR A 94 11.06 4.19 -5.54
N ARG A 95 11.84 3.66 -6.46
CA ARG A 95 11.49 3.42 -7.86
C ARG A 95 11.71 1.96 -8.23
N ALA A 96 11.04 1.50 -9.29
CA ALA A 96 11.43 0.26 -9.94
C ALA A 96 12.79 0.39 -10.61
N THR A 97 13.04 1.57 -11.20
CA THR A 97 14.28 1.85 -11.95
C THR A 97 15.45 2.24 -11.05
N ILE A 98 16.65 1.93 -11.54
CA ILE A 98 17.90 2.55 -11.11
C ILE A 98 18.25 3.70 -12.05
N SER A 99 19.04 4.69 -11.59
CA SER A 99 19.53 5.73 -12.47
C SER A 99 20.61 5.21 -13.42
N PRO A 100 20.68 5.71 -14.67
CA PRO A 100 21.75 5.37 -15.61
C PRO A 100 23.15 5.74 -15.11
N ASP A 101 23.24 6.83 -14.37
CA ASP A 101 24.47 7.32 -13.75
C ASP A 101 24.36 7.23 -12.23
N ASP A 102 25.27 6.50 -11.59
CA ASP A 102 25.32 6.35 -10.13
C ASP A 102 25.40 7.69 -9.39
N ASN A 103 25.72 8.77 -10.10
CA ASN A 103 25.78 10.13 -9.58
C ASN A 103 24.47 10.93 -9.71
N GLU A 104 23.47 10.43 -10.43
CA GLU A 104 22.16 11.09 -10.59
C GLU A 104 21.17 10.85 -9.47
N TYR A 105 21.55 10.11 -8.44
CA TYR A 105 20.70 9.87 -7.29
C TYR A 105 20.52 11.10 -6.40
N LYS A 106 20.08 12.18 -6.99
CA LYS A 106 19.80 13.45 -6.29
C LYS A 106 18.53 13.40 -5.43
N PHE A 107 17.76 12.32 -5.49
CA PHE A 107 16.45 12.20 -4.86
C PHE A 107 16.37 11.09 -3.79
N GLY A 108 17.32 11.06 -2.85
CA GLY A 108 17.22 10.24 -1.66
C GLY A 108 17.45 8.73 -1.86
N PRO A 109 16.85 7.88 -1.04
CA PRO A 109 17.15 6.45 -0.96
C PRO A 109 16.67 5.62 -2.15
N ALA A 110 16.17 6.26 -3.21
CA ALA A 110 15.54 5.59 -4.35
C ALA A 110 16.43 4.53 -5.01
N SER A 111 17.74 4.80 -5.08
CA SER A 111 18.70 3.89 -5.70
C SER A 111 19.08 2.70 -4.83
N ASP A 112 19.27 2.96 -3.55
CA ASP A 112 19.70 1.92 -2.61
C ASP A 112 18.59 0.96 -2.26
N CYS A 113 17.35 1.32 -2.60
CA CYS A 113 16.15 0.55 -2.32
C CYS A 113 15.25 0.39 -3.56
N SER A 114 15.81 0.52 -4.78
CA SER A 114 15.08 0.23 -6.01
C SER A 114 14.62 -1.22 -6.07
N LEU A 115 13.64 -1.54 -6.92
CA LEU A 115 13.20 -2.93 -7.11
C LEU A 115 14.36 -3.89 -7.36
N GLY A 116 15.32 -3.51 -8.22
CA GLY A 116 16.50 -4.34 -8.49
C GLY A 116 17.36 -4.58 -7.26
N LYS A 117 17.50 -3.58 -6.37
CA LYS A 117 18.25 -3.73 -5.12
C LYS A 117 17.48 -4.61 -4.12
N MET A 118 16.17 -4.43 -3.98
CA MET A 118 15.34 -5.28 -3.13
C MET A 118 15.39 -6.75 -3.58
N VAL A 119 15.32 -6.98 -4.88
CA VAL A 119 15.50 -8.33 -5.48
C VAL A 119 16.88 -8.91 -5.15
N SER A 120 17.96 -8.11 -5.26
CA SER A 120 19.31 -8.53 -4.90
C SER A 120 19.44 -8.94 -3.43
N ILE A 121 18.78 -8.22 -2.52
CA ILE A 121 18.71 -8.58 -1.10
C ILE A 121 17.92 -9.87 -0.90
N LEU A 122 16.74 -9.97 -1.47
CA LEU A 122 15.89 -11.16 -1.35
C LEU A 122 16.56 -12.42 -1.93
N ARG A 123 17.39 -12.29 -2.96
CA ARG A 123 18.19 -13.39 -3.51
C ARG A 123 19.38 -13.77 -2.61
N GLY A 124 19.84 -12.84 -1.79
CA GLY A 124 21.00 -13.02 -0.90
C GLY A 124 22.32 -12.54 -1.49
N ASP A 125 22.30 -11.82 -2.63
CA ASP A 125 23.51 -11.23 -3.25
C ASP A 125 23.92 -9.93 -2.55
N THR A 126 23.00 -9.29 -1.87
CA THR A 126 23.21 -8.09 -1.06
C THR A 126 22.73 -8.37 0.36
N ASP A 127 23.51 -7.94 1.36
CA ASP A 127 23.18 -8.11 2.76
C ASP A 127 21.94 -7.29 3.13
N VAL A 128 20.97 -7.92 3.83
CA VAL A 128 19.76 -7.27 4.33
C VAL A 128 20.05 -6.12 5.31
N GLU A 129 21.23 -6.18 5.97
CA GLU A 129 21.65 -5.14 6.92
C GLU A 129 21.84 -3.76 6.25
N MET A 130 21.94 -3.68 4.92
CA MET A 130 21.91 -2.39 4.23
C MET A 130 20.57 -1.65 4.37
N LEU A 131 19.50 -2.34 4.72
CA LEU A 131 18.20 -1.75 5.03
C LEU A 131 18.08 -1.28 6.48
N GLN A 132 19.09 -1.48 7.33
CA GLN A 132 19.05 -1.09 8.73
C GLN A 132 18.70 0.39 8.87
N GLY A 133 17.72 0.68 9.75
CA GLY A 133 17.16 2.03 9.89
C GLY A 133 16.13 2.45 8.84
N LYS A 134 15.85 1.61 7.85
CA LYS A 134 14.70 1.78 6.95
C LYS A 134 13.48 1.10 7.54
N ALA A 135 12.29 1.64 7.28
CA ALA A 135 11.03 1.10 7.79
C ALA A 135 10.72 -0.34 7.32
N ALA A 136 11.32 -0.77 6.20
CA ALA A 136 11.15 -2.10 5.63
C ALA A 136 12.09 -3.17 6.22
N TYR A 137 13.06 -2.79 7.04
CA TYR A 137 14.16 -3.69 7.46
C TYR A 137 13.65 -4.95 8.16
N ASP A 138 12.81 -4.78 9.18
CA ASP A 138 12.32 -5.92 9.98
C ASP A 138 11.45 -6.87 9.14
N ASP A 139 10.59 -6.31 8.29
CA ASP A 139 9.74 -7.11 7.39
C ASP A 139 10.56 -7.90 6.37
N ILE A 140 11.52 -7.26 5.71
CA ILE A 140 12.38 -7.95 4.74
C ILE A 140 13.26 -9.00 5.42
N LYS A 141 13.77 -8.71 6.61
CA LYS A 141 14.54 -9.68 7.40
C LYS A 141 13.69 -10.90 7.77
N ALA A 142 12.45 -10.69 8.21
CA ALA A 142 11.52 -11.77 8.50
C ALA A 142 11.18 -12.62 7.25
N VAL A 143 11.04 -11.99 6.08
CA VAL A 143 10.84 -12.71 4.81
C VAL A 143 12.00 -13.66 4.50
N MET A 144 13.24 -13.31 4.85
CA MET A 144 14.38 -14.18 4.59
C MET A 144 14.26 -15.55 5.32
N ASP A 145 13.56 -15.57 6.46
CA ASP A 145 13.34 -16.79 7.26
C ASP A 145 12.15 -17.63 6.76
N VAL A 146 11.25 -17.04 5.97
CA VAL A 146 9.99 -17.68 5.53
C VAL A 146 9.82 -17.69 4.00
N LYS A 147 10.90 -17.59 3.23
CA LYS A 147 10.85 -17.47 1.75
C LYS A 147 9.97 -18.51 1.08
N ASP A 148 10.11 -19.77 1.48
CA ASP A 148 9.35 -20.89 0.90
C ASP A 148 7.85 -20.89 1.26
N GLN A 149 7.43 -19.97 2.12
CA GLN A 149 6.06 -19.83 2.61
C GLN A 149 5.36 -18.57 2.08
N ILE A 150 6.03 -17.78 1.23
CA ILE A 150 5.41 -16.58 0.65
C ILE A 150 4.43 -17.02 -0.45
N ASP A 151 3.16 -16.71 -0.26
CA ASP A 151 2.08 -17.04 -1.18
C ASP A 151 1.88 -15.98 -2.25
N VAL A 152 2.15 -14.71 -1.91
CA VAL A 152 1.93 -13.57 -2.82
C VAL A 152 3.08 -12.59 -2.71
N VAL A 153 3.53 -12.09 -3.87
CA VAL A 153 4.43 -10.92 -3.94
C VAL A 153 3.71 -9.80 -4.70
N ILE A 154 3.56 -8.65 -4.05
CA ILE A 154 2.96 -7.44 -4.63
C ILE A 154 4.08 -6.49 -5.06
N LEU A 155 4.05 -6.04 -6.31
CA LEU A 155 4.92 -5.00 -6.86
C LEU A 155 4.08 -3.75 -7.14
N SER A 156 4.35 -2.66 -6.42
CA SER A 156 3.60 -1.40 -6.50
C SER A 156 4.56 -0.23 -6.65
N TYR A 157 4.95 0.04 -7.89
CA TYR A 157 5.89 1.09 -8.30
C TYR A 157 5.34 1.89 -9.47
N GLY A 158 5.98 3.02 -9.77
CA GLY A 158 5.76 3.78 -11.00
C GLY A 158 5.52 5.26 -10.77
N MET A 159 5.00 5.68 -9.61
CA MET A 159 4.82 7.10 -9.31
C MET A 159 6.17 7.84 -9.30
N ASN A 160 7.15 7.33 -8.58
CA ASN A 160 8.47 7.95 -8.51
C ASN A 160 9.28 7.77 -9.80
N ASP A 161 9.03 6.71 -10.55
CA ASP A 161 9.59 6.53 -11.90
C ASP A 161 9.06 7.62 -12.84
N PHE A 162 7.75 7.92 -12.79
CA PHE A 162 7.14 9.04 -13.50
C PHE A 162 7.72 10.39 -13.06
N LEU A 163 7.81 10.66 -11.75
CA LEU A 163 8.37 11.91 -11.24
C LEU A 163 9.83 12.12 -11.69
N ALA A 164 10.59 11.05 -11.76
CA ALA A 164 11.95 11.06 -12.29
C ALA A 164 12.03 11.04 -13.84
N GLN A 165 10.88 10.95 -14.55
CA GLN A 165 10.80 10.79 -15.99
C GLN A 165 11.68 9.65 -16.52
N ALA A 166 11.76 8.55 -15.78
CA ALA A 166 12.51 7.36 -16.19
C ALA A 166 12.08 6.90 -17.59
N PRO A 167 12.99 6.39 -18.43
CA PRO A 167 12.60 5.77 -19.69
C PRO A 167 11.54 4.70 -19.48
N ILE A 168 10.56 4.60 -20.38
CA ILE A 168 9.53 3.55 -20.27
C ILE A 168 10.18 2.17 -20.44
N ASN A 169 11.02 2.01 -21.45
CA ASN A 169 11.76 0.78 -21.71
C ASN A 169 13.22 1.09 -22.05
N ASN A 170 14.11 0.19 -21.63
CA ASN A 170 15.51 0.22 -22.05
C ASN A 170 16.04 -1.23 -22.14
N SER A 171 16.08 -1.78 -23.34
CA SER A 171 16.50 -3.17 -23.56
C SER A 171 17.98 -3.41 -23.28
N ASP A 172 18.83 -2.39 -23.51
CA ASP A 172 20.28 -2.49 -23.32
C ASP A 172 20.66 -2.44 -21.84
N ARG A 173 19.87 -1.72 -21.04
CA ARG A 173 20.04 -1.56 -19.59
C ARG A 173 18.69 -1.72 -18.89
N PRO A 174 18.19 -2.95 -18.75
CA PRO A 174 16.79 -3.20 -18.35
C PRO A 174 16.36 -2.51 -17.07
N TRP A 175 17.23 -2.43 -16.08
CA TRP A 175 16.93 -1.78 -14.79
C TRP A 175 16.82 -0.26 -14.85
N THR A 176 17.12 0.39 -15.98
CA THR A 176 17.00 1.85 -16.16
C THR A 176 15.74 2.29 -16.90
N GLY A 177 14.95 1.37 -17.43
CA GLY A 177 13.64 1.63 -18.01
C GLY A 177 12.53 1.03 -17.14
N PHE A 178 11.42 1.74 -16.93
CA PHE A 178 10.38 1.32 -15.97
C PHE A 178 9.77 -0.04 -16.32
N GLY A 179 9.25 -0.22 -17.53
CA GLY A 179 8.65 -1.50 -17.95
C GLY A 179 9.67 -2.64 -18.00
N THR A 180 10.91 -2.36 -18.46
CA THR A 180 11.97 -3.37 -18.46
C THR A 180 12.47 -3.71 -17.08
N ALA A 181 12.48 -2.77 -16.12
CA ALA A 181 12.80 -3.01 -14.71
C ALA A 181 11.73 -3.86 -14.02
N LEU A 182 10.44 -3.53 -14.22
CA LEU A 182 9.33 -4.35 -13.71
C LEU A 182 9.39 -5.77 -14.27
N ASN A 183 9.59 -5.90 -15.60
CA ASN A 183 9.69 -7.20 -16.24
C ASN A 183 10.85 -8.04 -15.67
N SER A 184 12.02 -7.42 -15.51
CA SER A 184 13.18 -8.07 -14.88
C SER A 184 12.88 -8.45 -13.44
N GLY A 185 12.24 -7.55 -12.67
CA GLY A 185 11.82 -7.81 -11.28
C GLY A 185 10.89 -9.01 -11.18
N VAL A 186 9.90 -9.13 -12.06
CA VAL A 186 8.99 -10.29 -12.08
C VAL A 186 9.74 -11.59 -12.35
N LEU A 187 10.66 -11.59 -13.30
CA LEU A 187 11.44 -12.79 -13.64
C LEU A 187 12.30 -13.24 -12.45
N GLU A 188 12.97 -12.31 -11.81
CA GLU A 188 13.78 -12.60 -10.62
C GLU A 188 12.91 -13.07 -9.44
N ILE A 189 11.77 -12.42 -9.18
CA ILE A 189 10.82 -12.79 -8.12
C ILE A 189 10.28 -14.21 -8.36
N LYS A 190 9.95 -14.59 -9.61
CA LYS A 190 9.57 -15.97 -9.93
C LYS A 190 10.66 -16.99 -9.60
N GLY A 191 11.93 -16.60 -9.74
CA GLY A 191 13.07 -17.45 -9.35
C GLY A 191 13.26 -17.57 -7.85
N ILE A 192 13.02 -16.48 -7.10
CA ILE A 192 13.18 -16.44 -5.64
C ILE A 192 11.99 -17.09 -4.92
N PHE A 193 10.78 -16.88 -5.41
CA PHE A 193 9.50 -17.33 -4.83
C PHE A 193 8.70 -18.14 -5.86
N PRO A 194 9.15 -19.36 -6.24
CA PRO A 194 8.58 -20.10 -7.37
C PRO A 194 7.13 -20.53 -7.18
N GLN A 195 6.63 -20.55 -5.92
CA GLN A 195 5.24 -20.90 -5.61
C GLN A 195 4.35 -19.67 -5.43
N ALA A 196 4.95 -18.48 -5.32
CA ALA A 196 4.18 -17.27 -5.05
C ALA A 196 3.43 -16.77 -6.29
N GLN A 197 2.20 -16.33 -6.08
CA GLN A 197 1.48 -15.53 -7.06
C GLN A 197 2.04 -14.11 -7.06
N ILE A 198 2.24 -13.52 -8.22
CA ILE A 198 2.70 -12.13 -8.32
C ILE A 198 1.52 -11.25 -8.69
N LEU A 199 1.39 -10.11 -7.99
CA LEU A 199 0.46 -9.05 -8.32
C LEU A 199 1.23 -7.77 -8.65
N ILE A 200 1.01 -7.22 -9.84
CA ILE A 200 1.49 -5.88 -10.20
C ILE A 200 0.34 -4.89 -10.03
N ILE A 201 0.62 -3.79 -9.35
CA ILE A 201 -0.31 -2.67 -9.19
C ILE A 201 0.29 -1.47 -9.91
N SER A 202 -0.46 -0.87 -10.85
CA SER A 202 -0.06 0.36 -11.52
C SER A 202 -0.02 1.54 -10.53
N PRO A 203 0.73 2.62 -10.80
CA PRO A 203 0.57 3.86 -10.04
C PRO A 203 -0.88 4.34 -10.08
N ASN A 204 -1.37 4.89 -8.97
CA ASN A 204 -2.72 5.46 -8.90
C ASN A 204 -2.79 6.82 -9.60
N PHE A 205 -4.01 7.29 -9.89
CA PHE A 205 -4.24 8.65 -10.36
C PHE A 205 -3.64 9.67 -9.38
N ALA A 206 -3.10 10.76 -9.92
CA ALA A 206 -2.59 11.89 -9.16
C ALA A 206 -3.14 13.21 -9.73
N SER A 207 -3.84 13.99 -8.91
CA SER A 207 -4.43 15.26 -9.31
C SER A 207 -3.40 16.40 -9.40
N TYR A 208 -2.28 16.25 -8.69
CA TYR A 208 -1.20 17.23 -8.71
C TYR A 208 -0.50 17.30 -10.07
N PHE A 209 -0.51 16.20 -10.81
CA PHE A 209 0.09 16.07 -12.14
C PHE A 209 -0.97 15.69 -13.18
N PRO A 210 -1.78 16.65 -13.66
CA PRO A 210 -2.78 16.36 -14.69
C PRO A 210 -2.10 15.89 -15.99
N ILE A 211 -2.79 15.06 -16.75
CA ILE A 211 -2.27 14.48 -17.99
C ILE A 211 -2.76 15.27 -19.20
N PRO A 212 -1.88 15.56 -20.17
CA PRO A 212 -0.43 15.39 -20.18
C PRO A 212 0.30 16.44 -19.36
N VAL A 213 1.35 16.04 -18.67
CA VAL A 213 2.14 16.94 -17.81
C VAL A 213 3.34 17.46 -18.61
N LYS A 214 3.18 18.54 -19.33
CA LYS A 214 4.22 19.10 -20.21
C LYS A 214 5.45 19.62 -19.47
N ASN A 215 5.27 20.14 -18.27
CA ASN A 215 6.36 20.68 -17.45
C ASN A 215 7.15 19.62 -16.69
N MET A 216 6.70 18.37 -16.71
CA MET A 216 7.36 17.22 -16.10
C MET A 216 8.10 16.34 -17.11
N GLY A 217 8.18 16.77 -18.39
CA GLY A 217 8.77 16.01 -19.47
C GLY A 217 7.74 15.52 -20.48
N GLU A 218 8.13 14.57 -21.32
CA GLU A 218 7.29 14.09 -22.43
C GLU A 218 6.33 12.97 -22.05
N LYS A 219 6.59 12.29 -20.93
CA LYS A 219 5.80 11.12 -20.49
C LYS A 219 4.76 11.53 -19.45
N ALA A 220 3.56 11.03 -19.62
CA ALA A 220 2.47 11.23 -18.67
C ALA A 220 2.37 10.04 -17.69
N LEU A 221 1.77 10.24 -16.51
CA LEU A 221 1.63 9.20 -15.49
C LEU A 221 0.90 7.95 -16.03
N TYR A 222 -0.12 8.13 -16.87
CA TYR A 222 -0.84 7.00 -17.46
C TYR A 222 0.05 6.09 -18.33
N ASN A 223 1.15 6.61 -18.91
CA ASN A 223 2.09 5.77 -19.66
C ASN A 223 2.77 4.75 -18.75
N TYR A 224 3.10 5.16 -17.53
CA TYR A 224 3.65 4.25 -16.51
C TYR A 224 2.59 3.26 -16.01
N ALA A 225 1.34 3.71 -15.85
CA ALA A 225 0.24 2.83 -15.48
C ALA A 225 -0.02 1.77 -16.56
N SER A 226 -0.16 2.18 -17.81
CA SER A 226 -0.37 1.25 -18.93
C SER A 226 0.75 0.22 -19.05
N ILE A 227 2.02 0.65 -18.98
CA ILE A 227 3.13 -0.29 -19.13
C ILE A 227 3.24 -1.27 -17.95
N ALA A 228 2.85 -0.85 -16.73
CA ALA A 228 2.78 -1.77 -15.59
C ALA A 228 1.75 -2.88 -15.84
N CYS A 229 0.58 -2.52 -16.37
CA CYS A 229 -0.46 -3.47 -16.76
C CYS A 229 -0.01 -4.37 -17.93
N ASP A 230 0.66 -3.81 -18.95
CA ASP A 230 1.20 -4.58 -20.08
C ASP A 230 2.23 -5.62 -19.61
N VAL A 231 3.12 -5.26 -18.67
CA VAL A 231 4.06 -6.20 -18.06
C VAL A 231 3.32 -7.29 -17.30
N ALA A 232 2.30 -6.94 -16.51
CA ALA A 232 1.51 -7.91 -15.76
C ALA A 232 0.83 -8.94 -16.69
N VAL A 233 0.17 -8.45 -17.74
CA VAL A 233 -0.50 -9.30 -18.73
C VAL A 233 0.52 -10.17 -19.48
N GLY A 234 1.61 -9.57 -19.95
CA GLY A 234 2.68 -10.27 -20.68
C GLY A 234 3.39 -11.33 -19.87
N GLN A 235 3.52 -11.13 -18.55
CA GLN A 235 4.13 -12.08 -17.61
C GLN A 235 3.13 -13.08 -17.01
N GLY A 236 1.83 -12.96 -17.30
CA GLY A 236 0.80 -13.82 -16.75
C GLY A 236 0.67 -13.69 -15.24
N THR A 237 0.85 -12.48 -14.70
CA THR A 237 0.64 -12.17 -13.27
C THR A 237 -0.76 -11.60 -13.02
N LEU A 238 -1.17 -11.46 -11.77
CA LEU A 238 -2.31 -10.63 -11.42
C LEU A 238 -2.01 -9.15 -11.71
N CYS A 239 -3.04 -8.39 -12.03
CA CYS A 239 -2.94 -6.97 -12.32
C CYS A 239 -4.08 -6.18 -11.68
N VAL A 240 -3.73 -5.11 -10.96
CA VAL A 240 -4.64 -4.03 -10.59
C VAL A 240 -4.21 -2.76 -11.33
N ASP A 241 -5.07 -2.26 -12.21
CA ASP A 241 -4.91 -0.94 -12.77
C ASP A 241 -5.47 0.08 -11.78
N ALA A 242 -4.60 0.60 -10.91
CA ALA A 242 -4.99 1.58 -9.91
C ALA A 242 -5.18 2.98 -10.52
N TYR A 243 -4.69 3.22 -11.74
CA TYR A 243 -4.88 4.48 -12.42
C TYR A 243 -6.32 4.63 -12.95
N ASP A 244 -6.79 3.65 -13.72
CA ASP A 244 -8.10 3.71 -14.37
C ASP A 244 -9.20 3.02 -13.57
N ASN A 245 -8.89 1.95 -12.82
CA ASN A 245 -9.90 1.10 -12.18
C ASN A 245 -10.09 1.33 -10.67
N LEU A 246 -9.29 2.21 -10.05
CA LEU A 246 -9.53 2.57 -8.64
C LEU A 246 -10.78 3.46 -8.48
N GLY A 247 -11.22 4.12 -9.55
CA GLY A 247 -12.36 5.05 -9.51
C GLY A 247 -12.01 6.40 -8.87
N VAL A 248 -10.73 6.74 -8.83
CA VAL A 248 -10.22 8.06 -8.44
C VAL A 248 -9.81 8.82 -9.68
N ASP A 249 -10.37 9.99 -9.89
CA ASP A 249 -10.14 10.83 -11.06
C ASP A 249 -10.08 12.32 -10.69
N ALA A 250 -9.99 13.20 -11.69
CA ALA A 250 -9.89 14.64 -11.48
C ALA A 250 -11.12 15.27 -10.79
N TYR A 251 -12.28 14.59 -10.78
CA TYR A 251 -13.52 15.12 -10.19
C TYR A 251 -13.69 14.76 -8.72
N ASN A 252 -13.02 13.69 -8.27
CA ASN A 252 -13.15 13.19 -6.91
C ASN A 252 -11.82 13.04 -6.16
N ALA A 253 -10.72 13.47 -6.76
CA ALA A 253 -9.37 13.34 -6.20
C ALA A 253 -9.29 13.84 -4.74
N ASP A 254 -9.90 14.99 -4.42
CA ASP A 254 -9.86 15.58 -3.08
C ASP A 254 -10.56 14.70 -2.01
N GLU A 255 -11.42 13.75 -2.43
CA GLU A 255 -12.03 12.80 -1.51
C GLU A 255 -11.11 11.63 -1.15
N TYR A 256 -10.12 11.32 -1.99
CA TYR A 256 -9.30 10.11 -1.88
C TYR A 256 -7.80 10.37 -1.74
N LEU A 257 -7.34 11.57 -2.07
CA LEU A 257 -5.93 11.98 -1.99
C LEU A 257 -5.73 13.03 -0.90
N GLU A 258 -4.59 12.98 -0.21
CA GLU A 258 -4.27 13.94 0.87
C GLU A 258 -3.41 15.11 0.39
N ASP A 259 -2.60 14.91 -0.64
CA ASP A 259 -1.67 15.91 -1.19
C ASP A 259 -1.65 15.92 -2.73
N GLY A 260 -2.65 15.31 -3.35
CA GLY A 260 -2.75 15.15 -4.79
C GLY A 260 -2.01 13.93 -5.35
N ILE A 261 -1.22 13.22 -4.55
CA ILE A 261 -0.48 12.00 -4.93
C ILE A 261 -0.84 10.84 -4.00
N HIS A 262 -0.67 11.03 -2.70
CA HIS A 262 -0.83 9.98 -1.71
C HIS A 262 -2.31 9.78 -1.35
N LEU A 263 -2.66 8.52 -1.13
CA LEU A 263 -4.02 8.15 -0.73
C LEU A 263 -4.27 8.61 0.72
N ASN A 264 -5.35 9.34 0.94
CA ASN A 264 -5.87 9.58 2.28
C ASN A 264 -6.51 8.31 2.85
N GLU A 265 -7.06 8.36 4.04
CA GLU A 265 -7.62 7.18 4.71
C GLU A 265 -8.73 6.50 3.90
N LYS A 266 -9.61 7.28 3.26
CA LYS A 266 -10.66 6.77 2.36
C LYS A 266 -10.07 6.11 1.12
N GLY A 267 -9.06 6.75 0.53
CA GLY A 267 -8.32 6.22 -0.62
C GLY A 267 -7.59 4.91 -0.29
N ARG A 268 -6.92 4.83 0.87
CA ARG A 268 -6.26 3.59 1.32
C ARG A 268 -7.26 2.45 1.54
N SER A 269 -8.45 2.75 2.06
CA SER A 269 -9.51 1.75 2.21
C SER A 269 -10.01 1.23 0.86
N LEU A 270 -10.21 2.13 -0.10
CA LEU A 270 -10.62 1.77 -1.47
C LEU A 270 -9.55 0.92 -2.16
N TYR A 271 -8.30 1.33 -2.07
CA TYR A 271 -7.14 0.64 -2.63
C TYR A 271 -7.01 -0.78 -2.07
N ALA A 272 -7.10 -0.94 -0.75
CA ALA A 272 -7.04 -2.24 -0.08
C ALA A 272 -8.19 -3.18 -0.51
N LYS A 273 -9.42 -2.67 -0.65
CA LYS A 273 -10.57 -3.45 -1.14
C LYS A 273 -10.36 -3.92 -2.59
N THR A 274 -9.81 -3.05 -3.44
CA THR A 274 -9.52 -3.37 -4.84
C THR A 274 -8.46 -4.48 -4.94
N ILE A 275 -7.40 -4.39 -4.12
CA ILE A 275 -6.35 -5.41 -4.05
C ILE A 275 -6.92 -6.73 -3.52
N ALA A 276 -7.67 -6.70 -2.42
CA ALA A 276 -8.30 -7.91 -1.86
C ALA A 276 -9.22 -8.59 -2.89
N SER A 277 -10.01 -7.80 -3.64
CA SER A 277 -10.83 -8.33 -4.73
C SER A 277 -10.00 -9.01 -5.81
N CYS A 278 -8.88 -8.39 -6.22
CA CYS A 278 -7.97 -8.98 -7.20
C CYS A 278 -7.34 -10.29 -6.70
N LEU A 279 -6.86 -10.32 -5.45
CA LEU A 279 -6.25 -11.51 -4.87
C LEU A 279 -7.23 -12.68 -4.74
N LEU A 280 -8.51 -12.39 -4.48
CA LEU A 280 -9.52 -13.42 -4.28
C LEU A 280 -10.19 -13.89 -5.58
N TYR A 281 -10.34 -13.01 -6.56
CA TYR A 281 -11.18 -13.26 -7.75
C TYR A 281 -10.51 -12.88 -9.07
N GLY A 282 -9.31 -12.33 -9.04
CA GLY A 282 -8.58 -11.95 -10.25
C GLY A 282 -8.10 -13.16 -11.05
N THR A 283 -7.85 -12.93 -12.32
CA THR A 283 -7.29 -13.93 -13.23
C THR A 283 -5.90 -13.48 -13.68
N ALA A 284 -4.92 -14.35 -13.52
CA ALA A 284 -3.56 -14.10 -13.98
C ALA A 284 -3.52 -13.82 -15.50
N GLY A 285 -2.74 -12.83 -15.91
CA GLY A 285 -2.68 -12.38 -17.30
C GLY A 285 -3.85 -11.49 -17.74
N GLN A 286 -4.69 -11.04 -16.80
CA GLN A 286 -5.80 -10.12 -17.08
C GLN A 286 -5.77 -8.96 -16.08
N ILE A 287 -6.21 -7.77 -16.53
CA ILE A 287 -6.45 -6.64 -15.65
C ILE A 287 -7.73 -6.91 -14.88
N SER A 288 -7.64 -6.88 -13.55
CA SER A 288 -8.79 -7.15 -12.69
C SER A 288 -9.82 -6.04 -12.77
N GLY A 289 -11.08 -6.42 -12.94
CA GLY A 289 -12.21 -5.49 -12.81
C GLY A 289 -12.38 -5.02 -11.37
N ASN A 290 -13.02 -3.85 -11.20
CA ASN A 290 -13.32 -3.28 -9.89
C ASN A 290 -14.57 -3.95 -9.29
N ASN A 291 -14.39 -4.99 -8.48
CA ASN A 291 -15.48 -5.72 -7.81
C ASN A 291 -15.47 -5.49 -6.30
N ILE A 292 -15.39 -4.22 -5.89
CA ILE A 292 -15.32 -3.82 -4.46
C ILE A 292 -16.67 -3.91 -3.74
N ALA A 293 -17.80 -4.03 -4.45
CA ALA A 293 -19.13 -4.12 -3.84
C ALA A 293 -19.25 -5.31 -2.85
N SER A 294 -18.44 -6.34 -3.03
CA SER A 294 -18.38 -7.49 -2.13
C SER A 294 -17.81 -7.18 -0.73
N PHE A 295 -17.21 -5.99 -0.51
CA PHE A 295 -16.60 -5.56 0.75
C PHE A 295 -17.39 -4.43 1.45
N ASN A 296 -18.62 -4.17 1.03
CA ASN A 296 -19.52 -3.18 1.64
C ASN A 296 -20.47 -3.84 2.64
#